data_7ee2d930b977c5afeb80c1f5d03c22e7
#
_entry.id   7ee2d930b977c5afeb80c1f5d03c22e7
#
_cell.length_a   1.000
_cell.length_b   1.000
_cell.length_c   1.000
_cell.angle_alpha   90.00
_cell.angle_beta   90.00
_cell.angle_gamma   90.00
#
_symmetry.space_group_name_H-M   'P 1'
#
loop_
_entity.id
_entity.type
_entity.pdbx_description
1 polymer ?
#
loop_
_entity_poly.entity_id
_entity_poly.type
_entity_poly.pdbx_seq_one_letter_code
_entity_poly.pdbx_strand_id
1 'polypeptide(L)'
;MDKKKDTFTFIDLFAGAGGLSEGFIRAGFNPVAHVEMNKDACDTIKTRTAYHWLKDNKKTSIYNDYLKSETKNKEELWKNVPEHLINSVINKEISEKTLPEIFKTIDKELNGNEVDLIIGGPPCQAYSIVGRARKDMESDPRNHLYKHYVKFLEKYKPMMFVFENVPGILSAKNGEYLSKIFKAVKNAGYEVSIPPKNHLNAKDFGVLQDRKRVIIIGWKKELNLKYPEFDTSEHNFQILKDLFSDLKPLKNGQGTLNAVEYAKPTTEYLKQTNIRNGLDFVTQHIVRPNNDNDLEIYQIAIDQWNNGKRLNYAELPKRLIKHSNTDSFVNRFQVVNGKGVSHTVVAHIAMDGHYYIHPDKKQNRSISVREAARIQSFPDDYFFEGSRTAAFKQIGNAVPVLMAEGIAKKVREML
;
A
#
# COMPACT_ATOMS: atom_id res chain seq x y z
N MET A 1 -37.68 12.18 2.85
CA MET A 1 -36.64 11.29 3.41
C MET A 1 -35.98 10.62 2.22
N ASP A 2 -34.84 11.14 1.80
CA ASP A 2 -34.07 10.52 0.72
C ASP A 2 -33.63 9.14 1.19
N LYS A 3 -33.91 8.12 0.37
CA LYS A 3 -33.42 6.76 0.63
C LYS A 3 -31.89 6.82 0.73
N LYS A 4 -31.36 6.53 1.91
CA LYS A 4 -29.92 6.39 2.10
C LYS A 4 -29.39 5.45 1.03
N LYS A 5 -28.46 5.91 0.20
CA LYS A 5 -27.86 5.10 -0.86
C LYS A 5 -27.12 3.94 -0.21
N ASP A 6 -27.49 2.71 -0.51
CA ASP A 6 -26.93 1.52 0.14
C ASP A 6 -25.47 1.27 -0.24
N THR A 7 -25.04 1.78 -1.39
CA THR A 7 -23.70 1.49 -1.94
C THR A 7 -23.12 2.72 -2.64
N PHE A 8 -21.95 3.17 -2.22
CA PHE A 8 -21.22 4.27 -2.84
C PHE A 8 -20.16 3.74 -3.81
N THR A 9 -19.92 4.51 -4.86
CA THR A 9 -18.97 4.16 -5.93
C THR A 9 -17.71 5.02 -5.86
N PHE A 10 -16.58 4.49 -6.32
CA PHE A 10 -15.36 5.27 -6.37
C PHE A 10 -14.47 5.00 -7.58
N ILE A 11 -13.64 5.99 -7.92
CA ILE A 11 -12.52 5.87 -8.87
C ILE A 11 -11.23 5.95 -8.05
N ASP A 12 -10.27 5.03 -8.29
CA ASP A 12 -8.94 5.04 -7.67
C ASP A 12 -7.89 5.49 -8.68
N LEU A 13 -7.24 6.63 -8.40
CA LEU A 13 -6.20 7.24 -9.22
C LEU A 13 -4.82 6.98 -8.62
N PHE A 14 -3.84 6.60 -9.47
CA PHE A 14 -2.52 6.20 -9.01
C PHE A 14 -2.60 5.00 -8.05
N ALA A 15 -3.42 4.03 -8.41
CA ALA A 15 -3.92 2.98 -7.52
C ALA A 15 -2.82 2.07 -6.92
N GLY A 16 -1.61 2.05 -7.51
CA GLY A 16 -0.53 1.16 -7.09
C GLY A 16 -0.99 -0.29 -7.13
N ALA A 17 -0.77 -1.02 -6.05
CA ALA A 17 -1.26 -2.40 -5.90
C ALA A 17 -2.66 -2.48 -5.26
N GLY A 18 -3.43 -1.38 -5.21
CA GLY A 18 -4.79 -1.39 -4.69
C GLY A 18 -4.93 -1.44 -3.16
N GLY A 19 -3.89 -1.06 -2.40
CA GLY A 19 -3.99 -1.09 -0.93
C GLY A 19 -5.03 -0.11 -0.37
N LEU A 20 -5.12 1.10 -0.95
CA LEU A 20 -6.16 2.07 -0.60
C LEU A 20 -7.53 1.54 -1.02
N SER A 21 -7.65 1.08 -2.25
CA SER A 21 -8.86 0.51 -2.84
C SER A 21 -9.40 -0.68 -2.02
N GLU A 22 -8.55 -1.61 -1.61
CA GLU A 22 -8.93 -2.77 -0.78
C GLU A 22 -9.60 -2.34 0.52
N GLY A 23 -9.08 -1.29 1.18
CA GLY A 23 -9.69 -0.74 2.38
C GLY A 23 -11.08 -0.16 2.12
N PHE A 24 -11.27 0.55 1.00
CA PHE A 24 -12.57 1.10 0.61
C PHE A 24 -13.57 0.02 0.24
N ILE A 25 -13.15 -1.02 -0.50
CA ILE A 25 -13.99 -2.18 -0.81
C ILE A 25 -14.43 -2.88 0.49
N ARG A 26 -13.53 -3.11 1.44
CA ARG A 26 -13.84 -3.70 2.75
C ARG A 26 -14.83 -2.86 3.58
N ALA A 27 -14.84 -1.55 3.38
CA ALA A 27 -15.81 -0.65 4.00
C ALA A 27 -17.14 -0.56 3.22
N GLY A 28 -17.31 -1.32 2.13
CA GLY A 28 -18.56 -1.43 1.37
C GLY A 28 -18.71 -0.40 0.25
N PHE A 29 -17.61 0.13 -0.28
CA PHE A 29 -17.61 0.92 -1.51
C PHE A 29 -17.37 0.02 -2.73
N ASN A 30 -17.95 0.39 -3.90
CA ASN A 30 -17.75 -0.31 -5.15
C ASN A 30 -16.81 0.46 -6.09
N PRO A 31 -15.71 -0.17 -6.57
CA PRO A 31 -14.83 0.46 -7.54
C PRO A 31 -15.50 0.54 -8.93
N VAL A 32 -15.43 1.72 -9.56
CA VAL A 32 -15.78 1.94 -10.96
C VAL A 32 -14.58 1.74 -11.87
N ALA A 33 -13.44 2.31 -11.47
CA ALA A 33 -12.21 2.19 -12.23
C ALA A 33 -10.98 2.38 -11.35
N HIS A 34 -9.88 1.75 -11.77
CA HIS A 34 -8.55 1.96 -11.22
C HIS A 34 -7.62 2.46 -12.34
N VAL A 35 -6.86 3.52 -12.09
CA VAL A 35 -5.89 4.04 -13.06
C VAL A 35 -4.49 3.91 -12.49
N GLU A 36 -3.65 3.13 -13.14
CA GLU A 36 -2.27 2.85 -12.73
C GLU A 36 -1.36 2.65 -13.96
N MET A 37 -0.14 3.19 -13.90
CA MET A 37 0.80 3.08 -15.02
C MET A 37 1.63 1.80 -15.00
N ASN A 38 1.86 1.23 -13.82
CA ASN A 38 2.69 0.03 -13.67
C ASN A 38 1.90 -1.23 -14.01
N LYS A 39 2.37 -1.99 -15.00
CA LYS A 39 1.70 -3.18 -15.49
C LYS A 39 1.51 -4.25 -14.41
N ASP A 40 2.53 -4.55 -13.59
CA ASP A 40 2.45 -5.58 -12.55
C ASP A 40 1.42 -5.19 -11.48
N ALA A 41 1.35 -3.90 -11.14
CA ALA A 41 0.34 -3.39 -10.22
C ALA A 41 -1.07 -3.47 -10.79
N CYS A 42 -1.25 -3.13 -12.07
CA CYS A 42 -2.54 -3.34 -12.76
C CYS A 42 -2.95 -4.81 -12.78
N ASP A 43 -2.01 -5.71 -13.09
CA ASP A 43 -2.28 -7.15 -13.09
C ASP A 43 -2.69 -7.62 -11.68
N THR A 44 -2.04 -7.11 -10.62
CA THR A 44 -2.42 -7.37 -9.22
C THR A 44 -3.85 -6.91 -8.93
N ILE A 45 -4.24 -5.70 -9.36
CA ILE A 45 -5.60 -5.18 -9.16
C ILE A 45 -6.61 -6.05 -9.94
N LYS A 46 -6.31 -6.43 -11.19
CA LYS A 46 -7.18 -7.32 -11.99
C LYS A 46 -7.41 -8.66 -11.30
N THR A 47 -6.33 -9.27 -10.79
CA THR A 47 -6.40 -10.51 -10.01
C THR A 47 -7.24 -10.31 -8.75
N ARG A 48 -7.11 -9.17 -8.06
CA ARG A 48 -7.91 -8.86 -6.88
C ARG A 48 -9.37 -8.57 -7.21
N THR A 49 -9.65 -7.89 -8.31
CA THR A 49 -11.00 -7.67 -8.85
C THR A 49 -11.67 -9.03 -9.16
N ALA A 50 -10.94 -9.94 -9.79
CA ALA A 50 -11.43 -11.29 -10.04
C ALA A 50 -11.76 -12.03 -8.73
N TYR A 51 -10.90 -11.94 -7.70
CA TYR A 51 -11.18 -12.50 -6.38
C TYR A 51 -12.50 -11.98 -5.79
N HIS A 52 -12.70 -10.66 -5.75
CA HIS A 52 -13.92 -10.07 -5.17
C HIS A 52 -15.17 -10.57 -5.90
N TRP A 53 -15.18 -10.52 -7.24
CA TRP A 53 -16.31 -11.01 -8.02
C TRP A 53 -16.57 -12.50 -7.81
N LEU A 54 -15.53 -13.33 -7.83
CA LEU A 54 -15.65 -14.78 -7.59
C LEU A 54 -16.18 -15.09 -6.18
N LYS A 55 -15.74 -14.33 -5.18
CA LYS A 55 -16.21 -14.45 -3.80
C LYS A 55 -17.69 -14.13 -3.68
N ASP A 56 -18.13 -13.01 -4.25
CA ASP A 56 -19.53 -12.55 -4.20
C ASP A 56 -20.45 -13.52 -4.94
N ASN A 57 -19.92 -14.21 -5.96
CA ASN A 57 -20.64 -15.23 -6.73
C ASN A 57 -20.43 -16.67 -6.20
N LYS A 58 -19.84 -16.86 -5.00
CA LYS A 58 -19.60 -18.16 -4.35
C LYS A 58 -18.73 -19.12 -5.19
N LYS A 59 -17.80 -18.59 -5.97
CA LYS A 59 -16.88 -19.32 -6.87
C LYS A 59 -15.41 -19.18 -6.42
N THR A 60 -15.16 -19.00 -5.13
CA THR A 60 -13.80 -18.80 -4.58
C THR A 60 -12.85 -19.96 -4.85
N SER A 61 -13.36 -21.18 -5.12
CA SER A 61 -12.53 -22.33 -5.51
C SER A 61 -11.66 -22.02 -6.72
N ILE A 62 -12.19 -21.32 -7.75
CA ILE A 62 -11.44 -20.94 -8.97
C ILE A 62 -10.22 -20.09 -8.60
N TYR A 63 -10.40 -19.13 -7.69
CA TYR A 63 -9.31 -18.29 -7.21
C TYR A 63 -8.29 -19.08 -6.38
N ASN A 64 -8.76 -19.98 -5.52
CA ASN A 64 -7.89 -20.84 -4.71
C ASN A 64 -7.07 -21.80 -5.59
N ASP A 65 -7.65 -22.34 -6.66
CA ASP A 65 -6.96 -23.18 -7.64
C ASP A 65 -5.87 -22.38 -8.38
N TYR A 66 -6.18 -21.12 -8.75
CA TYR A 66 -5.16 -20.19 -9.26
C TYR A 66 -4.02 -19.97 -8.28
N LEU A 67 -4.31 -19.71 -7.00
CA LEU A 67 -3.29 -19.53 -5.97
C LEU A 67 -2.44 -20.80 -5.73
N LYS A 68 -3.00 -21.98 -5.90
CA LYS A 68 -2.31 -23.28 -5.75
C LYS A 68 -1.55 -23.69 -7.02
N SER A 69 -1.98 -23.22 -8.20
CA SER A 69 -1.33 -23.56 -9.48
C SER A 69 0.13 -23.11 -9.51
N GLU A 70 1.00 -23.93 -10.08
CA GLU A 70 2.42 -23.56 -10.30
C GLU A 70 2.60 -22.55 -11.41
N THR A 71 1.78 -22.62 -12.45
CA THR A 71 1.89 -21.79 -13.65
C THR A 71 1.37 -20.37 -13.48
N LYS A 72 0.47 -20.12 -12.51
CA LYS A 72 -0.15 -18.80 -12.26
C LYS A 72 -0.67 -18.12 -13.54
N ASN A 73 -1.48 -18.86 -14.31
CA ASN A 73 -2.10 -18.31 -15.52
C ASN A 73 -3.23 -17.33 -15.17
N LYS A 74 -2.86 -16.07 -14.99
CA LYS A 74 -3.78 -14.98 -14.61
C LYS A 74 -4.82 -14.67 -15.69
N GLU A 75 -4.45 -14.79 -16.95
CA GLU A 75 -5.35 -14.58 -18.08
C GLU A 75 -6.50 -15.60 -18.04
N GLU A 76 -6.21 -16.86 -17.67
CA GLU A 76 -7.23 -17.87 -17.49
C GLU A 76 -8.13 -17.58 -16.28
N LEU A 77 -7.55 -17.11 -15.17
CA LEU A 77 -8.34 -16.64 -14.03
C LEU A 77 -9.31 -15.53 -14.45
N TRP A 78 -8.82 -14.52 -15.18
CA TRP A 78 -9.62 -13.35 -15.56
C TRP A 78 -10.77 -13.68 -16.51
N LYS A 79 -10.67 -14.70 -17.35
CA LYS A 79 -11.76 -15.18 -18.21
C LYS A 79 -12.99 -15.68 -17.42
N ASN A 80 -12.82 -16.01 -16.14
CA ASN A 80 -13.93 -16.47 -15.29
C ASN A 80 -14.79 -15.34 -14.73
N VAL A 81 -14.47 -14.08 -15.01
CA VAL A 81 -15.19 -12.90 -14.54
C VAL A 81 -15.61 -12.02 -15.71
N PRO A 82 -16.63 -11.15 -15.56
CA PRO A 82 -17.05 -10.24 -16.62
C PRO A 82 -15.91 -9.38 -17.11
N GLU A 83 -15.72 -9.32 -18.42
CA GLU A 83 -14.60 -8.63 -19.08
C GLU A 83 -14.53 -7.14 -18.72
N HIS A 84 -15.66 -6.47 -18.56
CA HIS A 84 -15.70 -5.06 -18.18
C HIS A 84 -15.02 -4.80 -16.83
N LEU A 85 -15.16 -5.70 -15.84
CA LEU A 85 -14.48 -5.56 -14.55
C LEU A 85 -12.95 -5.63 -14.66
N ILE A 86 -12.44 -6.46 -15.57
CA ILE A 86 -11.01 -6.53 -15.85
C ILE A 86 -10.55 -5.27 -16.61
N ASN A 87 -11.38 -4.79 -17.54
CA ASN A 87 -11.11 -3.60 -18.35
C ASN A 87 -11.25 -2.28 -17.56
N SER A 88 -11.95 -2.29 -16.42
CA SER A 88 -12.02 -1.14 -15.49
C SER A 88 -10.65 -0.80 -14.86
N VAL A 89 -9.69 -1.73 -14.92
CA VAL A 89 -8.31 -1.49 -14.51
C VAL A 89 -7.52 -0.95 -15.70
N ILE A 90 -7.33 0.36 -15.73
CA ILE A 90 -6.76 1.12 -16.82
C ILE A 90 -5.23 1.22 -16.65
N ASN A 91 -4.47 0.49 -17.49
CA ASN A 91 -3.01 0.54 -17.45
C ASN A 91 -2.49 1.71 -18.29
N LYS A 92 -2.51 2.92 -17.71
CA LYS A 92 -2.02 4.14 -18.35
C LYS A 92 -1.41 5.10 -17.35
N GLU A 93 -0.39 5.82 -17.79
CA GLU A 93 0.09 7.00 -17.09
C GLU A 93 -0.96 8.11 -17.18
N ILE A 94 -1.22 8.80 -16.06
CA ILE A 94 -2.10 9.96 -16.04
C ILE A 94 -1.31 11.20 -16.53
N SER A 95 -1.63 11.66 -17.73
CA SER A 95 -0.99 12.81 -18.39
C SER A 95 -1.99 13.51 -19.32
N GLU A 96 -1.68 14.74 -19.76
CA GLU A 96 -2.53 15.48 -20.72
C GLU A 96 -2.86 14.65 -21.96
N LYS A 97 -1.91 13.88 -22.46
CA LYS A 97 -2.05 13.06 -23.66
C LYS A 97 -3.02 11.90 -23.47
N THR A 98 -3.04 11.30 -22.27
CA THR A 98 -3.76 10.06 -21.98
C THR A 98 -5.12 10.30 -21.33
N LEU A 99 -5.34 11.46 -20.71
CA LEU A 99 -6.61 11.82 -20.06
C LEU A 99 -7.86 11.57 -20.93
N PRO A 100 -7.90 11.96 -22.23
CA PRO A 100 -9.11 11.74 -23.04
C PRO A 100 -9.49 10.26 -23.16
N GLU A 101 -8.49 9.37 -23.30
CA GLU A 101 -8.71 7.92 -23.41
C GLU A 101 -9.10 7.32 -22.05
N ILE A 102 -8.47 7.77 -20.95
CA ILE A 102 -8.83 7.35 -19.59
C ILE A 102 -10.28 7.73 -19.31
N PHE A 103 -10.67 8.98 -19.58
CA PHE A 103 -12.03 9.44 -19.41
C PHE A 103 -13.04 8.65 -20.23
N LYS A 104 -12.73 8.37 -21.50
CA LYS A 104 -13.60 7.56 -22.37
C LYS A 104 -13.84 6.16 -21.77
N THR A 105 -12.81 5.55 -21.19
CA THR A 105 -12.94 4.23 -20.55
C THR A 105 -13.81 4.33 -19.29
N ILE A 106 -13.55 5.29 -18.42
CA ILE A 106 -14.32 5.48 -17.18
C ILE A 106 -15.79 5.82 -17.51
N ASP A 107 -16.04 6.69 -18.48
CA ASP A 107 -17.41 7.05 -18.90
C ASP A 107 -18.19 5.82 -19.40
N LYS A 108 -17.50 4.88 -20.08
CA LYS A 108 -18.10 3.61 -20.49
C LYS A 108 -18.49 2.73 -19.30
N GLU A 109 -17.59 2.63 -18.29
CA GLU A 109 -17.86 1.83 -17.08
C GLU A 109 -18.96 2.46 -16.20
N LEU A 110 -19.03 3.80 -16.14
CA LEU A 110 -20.09 4.52 -15.44
C LEU A 110 -21.45 4.33 -16.11
N ASN A 111 -21.50 4.14 -17.43
CA ASN A 111 -22.74 3.96 -18.21
C ASN A 111 -23.82 4.99 -17.86
N GLY A 112 -23.44 6.26 -17.73
CA GLY A 112 -24.33 7.37 -17.40
C GLY A 112 -24.62 7.56 -15.90
N ASN A 113 -24.09 6.70 -15.03
CA ASN A 113 -24.18 6.89 -13.59
C ASN A 113 -23.13 7.89 -13.07
N GLU A 114 -23.38 8.43 -11.89
CA GLU A 114 -22.44 9.31 -11.18
C GLU A 114 -21.48 8.50 -10.32
N VAL A 115 -20.29 9.06 -10.06
CA VAL A 115 -19.35 8.54 -9.09
C VAL A 115 -19.42 9.36 -7.79
N ASP A 116 -19.43 8.67 -6.65
CA ASP A 116 -19.60 9.33 -5.35
C ASP A 116 -18.27 9.85 -4.79
N LEU A 117 -17.18 9.15 -5.10
CA LEU A 117 -15.88 9.39 -4.48
C LEU A 117 -14.72 9.22 -5.47
N ILE A 118 -13.70 10.06 -5.37
CA ILE A 118 -12.40 9.84 -6.00
C ILE A 118 -11.37 9.66 -4.90
N ILE A 119 -10.62 8.57 -4.95
CA ILE A 119 -9.50 8.31 -4.06
C ILE A 119 -8.19 8.28 -4.85
N GLY A 120 -7.05 8.44 -4.17
CA GLY A 120 -5.77 8.26 -4.81
C GLY A 120 -4.61 8.97 -4.11
N GLY A 121 -3.39 8.56 -4.47
CA GLY A 121 -2.17 9.11 -3.95
C GLY A 121 -1.17 9.41 -5.07
N PRO A 122 -1.21 10.60 -5.71
CA PRO A 122 -0.25 10.90 -6.75
C PRO A 122 1.18 10.86 -6.20
N PRO A 123 2.13 10.22 -6.94
CA PRO A 123 3.49 10.01 -6.47
C PRO A 123 4.19 11.33 -6.16
N CYS A 124 4.75 11.41 -4.96
CA CYS A 124 5.40 12.59 -4.40
C CYS A 124 6.92 12.38 -4.27
N GLN A 125 7.59 12.00 -5.37
CA GLN A 125 9.04 11.75 -5.32
C GLN A 125 9.85 13.02 -5.05
N ALA A 126 9.37 14.18 -5.47
CA ALA A 126 9.99 15.47 -5.23
C ALA A 126 10.00 15.88 -3.74
N TYR A 127 9.16 15.30 -2.91
CA TYR A 127 8.96 15.73 -1.51
C TYR A 127 9.39 14.69 -0.48
N SER A 128 9.74 13.48 -0.91
CA SER A 128 10.32 12.48 -0.01
C SER A 128 11.73 12.91 0.41
N ILE A 129 12.15 12.51 1.63
CA ILE A 129 13.48 12.83 2.17
C ILE A 129 14.59 12.38 1.18
N VAL A 130 14.41 11.23 0.54
CA VAL A 130 15.35 10.68 -0.46
C VAL A 130 15.28 11.46 -1.78
N GLY A 131 14.13 11.95 -2.18
CA GLY A 131 13.93 12.76 -3.38
C GLY A 131 14.60 14.13 -3.28
N ARG A 132 14.57 14.77 -2.11
CA ARG A 132 15.16 16.12 -1.90
C ARG A 132 16.66 16.20 -2.18
N ALA A 133 17.37 15.08 -2.19
CA ALA A 133 18.80 15.02 -2.48
C ALA A 133 19.14 15.10 -4.00
N ARG A 134 18.15 15.11 -4.90
CA ARG A 134 18.36 15.17 -6.36
C ARG A 134 18.37 16.62 -6.85
N LYS A 135 19.35 16.97 -7.72
CA LYS A 135 19.54 18.35 -8.21
C LYS A 135 18.45 18.90 -9.13
N ASP A 136 17.65 18.02 -9.80
CA ASP A 136 16.68 18.41 -10.85
C ASP A 136 15.22 18.38 -10.38
N MET A 137 14.97 18.67 -9.12
CA MET A 137 13.65 18.54 -8.49
C MET A 137 12.60 19.55 -8.97
N GLU A 138 13.00 20.72 -9.43
CA GLU A 138 12.05 21.78 -9.80
C GLU A 138 11.35 21.50 -11.12
N SER A 139 12.02 20.82 -12.05
CA SER A 139 11.52 20.46 -13.38
C SER A 139 10.81 19.11 -13.44
N ASP A 140 10.72 18.36 -12.33
CA ASP A 140 10.10 17.02 -12.33
C ASP A 140 8.59 17.14 -12.69
N PRO A 141 8.15 16.55 -13.83
CA PRO A 141 6.75 16.64 -14.27
C PRO A 141 5.77 16.06 -13.24
N ARG A 142 6.24 15.18 -12.35
CA ARG A 142 5.41 14.60 -11.26
C ARG A 142 4.96 15.64 -10.24
N ASN A 143 5.60 16.79 -10.17
CA ASN A 143 5.16 17.92 -9.35
C ASN A 143 3.80 18.50 -9.79
N HIS A 144 3.32 18.14 -10.96
CA HIS A 144 2.07 18.64 -11.53
C HIS A 144 0.94 17.60 -11.53
N LEU A 145 1.18 16.37 -11.05
CA LEU A 145 0.18 15.30 -11.08
C LEU A 145 -1.11 15.64 -10.30
N TYR A 146 -1.01 16.49 -9.25
CA TYR A 146 -2.21 16.99 -8.57
C TYR A 146 -3.15 17.78 -9.50
N LYS A 147 -2.63 18.45 -10.55
CA LYS A 147 -3.47 19.14 -11.52
C LYS A 147 -4.31 18.16 -12.33
N HIS A 148 -3.73 17.02 -12.68
CA HIS A 148 -4.49 15.96 -13.35
C HIS A 148 -5.55 15.37 -12.41
N TYR A 149 -5.22 15.17 -11.11
CA TYR A 149 -6.20 14.77 -10.12
C TYR A 149 -7.40 15.74 -10.08
N VAL A 150 -7.14 17.04 -10.07
CA VAL A 150 -8.20 18.08 -10.11
C VAL A 150 -9.07 17.99 -11.38
N LYS A 151 -8.51 17.64 -12.54
CA LYS A 151 -9.30 17.42 -13.76
C LYS A 151 -10.34 16.30 -13.63
N PHE A 152 -10.03 15.24 -12.85
CA PHE A 152 -11.02 14.22 -12.53
C PHE A 152 -12.13 14.78 -11.62
N LEU A 153 -11.77 15.62 -10.63
CA LEU A 153 -12.78 16.29 -9.78
C LEU A 153 -13.70 17.19 -10.61
N GLU A 154 -13.16 17.98 -11.54
CA GLU A 154 -13.90 18.88 -12.42
C GLU A 154 -14.86 18.11 -13.36
N LYS A 155 -14.39 16.96 -13.89
CA LYS A 155 -15.16 16.15 -14.83
C LYS A 155 -16.26 15.35 -14.14
N TYR A 156 -15.92 14.61 -13.09
CA TYR A 156 -16.86 13.65 -12.46
C TYR A 156 -17.64 14.25 -11.29
N LYS A 157 -17.21 15.35 -10.73
CA LYS A 157 -17.87 16.10 -9.65
C LYS A 157 -18.35 15.19 -8.50
N PRO A 158 -17.48 14.30 -7.94
CA PRO A 158 -17.86 13.42 -6.84
C PRO A 158 -18.32 14.22 -5.62
N MET A 159 -19.08 13.62 -4.73
CA MET A 159 -19.45 14.25 -3.45
C MET A 159 -18.22 14.55 -2.59
N MET A 160 -17.27 13.60 -2.56
CA MET A 160 -16.05 13.70 -1.77
C MET A 160 -14.83 13.19 -2.55
N PHE A 161 -13.63 13.49 -2.02
CA PHE A 161 -12.40 12.85 -2.47
C PHE A 161 -11.44 12.61 -1.30
N VAL A 162 -10.57 11.62 -1.47
CA VAL A 162 -9.47 11.31 -0.54
C VAL A 162 -8.15 11.31 -1.31
N PHE A 163 -7.24 12.20 -0.90
CA PHE A 163 -5.93 12.36 -1.51
C PHE A 163 -4.84 12.02 -0.49
N GLU A 164 -4.14 10.91 -0.71
CA GLU A 164 -3.07 10.43 0.18
C GLU A 164 -1.71 10.95 -0.24
N ASN A 165 -0.86 11.29 0.73
CA ASN A 165 0.53 11.61 0.46
C ASN A 165 1.46 11.40 1.68
N VAL A 166 2.77 11.50 1.46
CA VAL A 166 3.78 11.44 2.52
C VAL A 166 3.86 12.77 3.29
N PRO A 167 4.28 12.77 4.58
CA PRO A 167 4.38 14.00 5.38
C PRO A 167 5.25 15.10 4.76
N GLY A 168 6.19 14.74 3.88
CA GLY A 168 7.00 15.70 3.15
C GLY A 168 6.22 16.73 2.32
N ILE A 169 4.97 16.45 1.94
CA ILE A 169 4.11 17.40 1.21
C ILE A 169 3.85 18.69 2.00
N LEU A 170 3.81 18.59 3.34
CA LEU A 170 3.53 19.72 4.24
C LEU A 170 4.63 20.80 4.19
N SER A 171 5.89 20.38 4.04
CA SER A 171 7.06 21.28 4.04
C SER A 171 7.65 21.48 2.64
N ALA A 172 7.06 20.88 1.61
CA ALA A 172 7.52 21.04 0.24
C ALA A 172 7.44 22.50 -0.21
N LYS A 173 8.58 23.05 -0.67
CA LYS A 173 8.71 24.50 -1.02
C LYS A 173 8.11 25.40 0.07
N ASN A 174 8.48 25.18 1.32
CA ASN A 174 7.98 25.95 2.48
C ASN A 174 6.44 25.98 2.59
N GLY A 175 5.76 24.90 2.18
CA GLY A 175 4.29 24.78 2.23
C GLY A 175 3.54 25.32 1.00
N GLU A 176 4.23 25.96 0.05
CA GLU A 176 3.59 26.49 -1.16
C GLU A 176 2.89 25.42 -1.99
N TYR A 177 3.44 24.20 -1.98
CA TYR A 177 2.87 23.12 -2.79
C TYR A 177 1.49 22.69 -2.29
N LEU A 178 1.34 22.50 -0.99
CA LEU A 178 0.05 22.19 -0.38
C LEU A 178 -0.95 23.34 -0.62
N SER A 179 -0.50 24.58 -0.50
CA SER A 179 -1.33 25.77 -0.78
C SER A 179 -1.82 25.78 -2.23
N LYS A 180 -0.98 25.40 -3.21
CA LYS A 180 -1.38 25.28 -4.63
C LYS A 180 -2.42 24.18 -4.84
N ILE A 181 -2.27 23.02 -4.17
CA ILE A 181 -3.28 21.94 -4.21
C ILE A 181 -4.60 22.46 -3.66
N PHE A 182 -4.60 23.08 -2.47
CA PHE A 182 -5.82 23.58 -1.83
C PHE A 182 -6.51 24.63 -2.70
N LYS A 183 -5.75 25.56 -3.29
CA LYS A 183 -6.30 26.58 -4.21
C LYS A 183 -6.95 25.94 -5.42
N ALA A 184 -6.30 24.95 -6.05
CA ALA A 184 -6.83 24.26 -7.23
C ALA A 184 -8.13 23.49 -6.92
N VAL A 185 -8.16 22.78 -5.79
CA VAL A 185 -9.32 22.02 -5.33
C VAL A 185 -10.49 22.96 -4.96
N LYS A 186 -10.22 24.09 -4.28
CA LYS A 186 -11.23 25.09 -3.95
C LYS A 186 -11.84 25.72 -5.21
N ASN A 187 -11.02 25.99 -6.23
CA ASN A 187 -11.50 26.48 -7.53
C ASN A 187 -12.39 25.47 -8.25
N ALA A 188 -12.17 24.16 -8.04
CA ALA A 188 -13.04 23.09 -8.55
C ALA A 188 -14.33 22.90 -7.74
N GLY A 189 -14.60 23.73 -6.72
CA GLY A 189 -15.86 23.71 -5.96
C GLY A 189 -15.87 22.91 -4.66
N TYR A 190 -14.68 22.51 -4.14
CA TYR A 190 -14.57 21.69 -2.94
C TYR A 190 -14.05 22.49 -1.74
N GLU A 191 -14.56 22.19 -0.57
CA GLU A 191 -13.84 22.43 0.69
C GLU A 191 -12.85 21.29 0.92
N VAL A 192 -11.74 21.58 1.65
CA VAL A 192 -10.65 20.64 1.83
C VAL A 192 -9.96 20.83 3.17
N SER A 193 -9.61 19.72 3.81
CA SER A 193 -8.90 19.74 5.09
C SER A 193 -7.88 18.59 5.20
N ILE A 194 -6.98 18.71 6.17
CA ILE A 194 -5.99 17.71 6.57
C ILE A 194 -6.19 17.33 8.03
N PRO A 195 -5.60 16.22 8.52
CA PRO A 195 -5.68 15.83 9.93
C PRO A 195 -5.23 16.95 10.86
N PRO A 196 -5.85 17.14 12.04
CA PRO A 196 -5.45 18.16 13.03
C PRO A 196 -3.96 18.07 13.43
N LYS A 197 -3.41 16.86 13.50
CA LYS A 197 -1.98 16.60 13.75
C LYS A 197 -1.13 16.59 12.48
N ASN A 198 -1.64 17.12 11.35
CA ASN A 198 -1.01 17.15 10.03
C ASN A 198 -0.79 15.77 9.38
N HIS A 199 -0.94 14.67 10.09
CA HIS A 199 -0.83 13.31 9.55
C HIS A 199 -1.61 12.31 10.41
N LEU A 200 -1.96 11.18 9.80
CA LEU A 200 -2.42 9.97 10.47
C LEU A 200 -1.26 8.96 10.53
N ASN A 201 -1.26 8.08 11.51
CA ASN A 201 -0.29 7.00 11.62
C ASN A 201 -0.98 5.64 11.48
N ALA A 202 -0.48 4.77 10.63
CA ALA A 202 -1.06 3.45 10.39
C ALA A 202 -1.21 2.61 11.68
N LYS A 203 -0.29 2.74 12.64
CA LYS A 203 -0.39 2.04 13.93
C LYS A 203 -1.67 2.38 14.71
N ASP A 204 -2.19 3.60 14.55
CA ASP A 204 -3.41 4.05 15.23
C ASP A 204 -4.67 3.35 14.68
N PHE A 205 -4.54 2.66 13.53
CA PHE A 205 -5.56 1.84 12.87
C PHE A 205 -5.34 0.33 13.04
N GLY A 206 -4.53 -0.07 14.03
CA GLY A 206 -4.24 -1.49 14.28
C GLY A 206 -3.18 -2.11 13.37
N VAL A 207 -2.53 -1.35 12.50
CA VAL A 207 -1.43 -1.85 11.66
C VAL A 207 -0.15 -1.98 12.47
N LEU A 208 0.56 -3.11 12.37
CA LEU A 208 1.83 -3.30 13.08
C LEU A 208 3.01 -2.57 12.41
N GLN A 209 2.78 -1.29 12.04
CA GLN A 209 3.76 -0.45 11.35
C GLN A 209 3.62 1.02 11.76
N ASP A 210 4.73 1.65 12.13
CA ASP A 210 4.81 3.11 12.28
C ASP A 210 4.98 3.74 10.89
N ARG A 211 3.82 4.15 10.30
CA ARG A 211 3.75 4.74 8.96
C ARG A 211 2.86 5.97 8.95
N LYS A 212 3.46 7.12 8.84
CA LYS A 212 2.76 8.41 8.81
C LYS A 212 2.35 8.79 7.40
N ARG A 213 1.10 9.27 7.25
CA ARG A 213 0.55 9.74 5.98
C ARG A 213 -0.31 10.99 6.17
N VAL A 214 -0.21 11.91 5.23
CA VAL A 214 -1.14 13.03 5.13
C VAL A 214 -2.34 12.56 4.32
N ILE A 215 -3.50 12.57 4.93
CA ILE A 215 -4.75 12.22 4.28
C ILE A 215 -5.54 13.52 4.11
N ILE A 216 -5.59 14.01 2.89
CA ILE A 216 -6.38 15.19 2.54
C ILE A 216 -7.77 14.69 2.16
N ILE A 217 -8.80 15.18 2.85
CA ILE A 217 -10.19 14.88 2.54
C ILE A 217 -10.84 16.18 2.05
N GLY A 218 -11.54 16.09 0.93
CA GLY A 218 -12.33 17.20 0.42
C GLY A 218 -13.76 16.76 0.10
N TRP A 219 -14.67 17.71 0.17
CA TRP A 219 -16.10 17.53 -0.05
C TRP A 219 -16.68 18.72 -0.79
N LYS A 220 -17.79 18.54 -1.50
CA LYS A 220 -18.52 19.63 -2.11
C LYS A 220 -18.94 20.65 -1.05
N LYS A 221 -18.82 21.95 -1.36
CA LYS A 221 -19.08 23.04 -0.39
C LYS A 221 -20.47 22.97 0.23
N GLU A 222 -21.47 22.56 -0.54
CA GLU A 222 -22.87 22.44 -0.10
C GLU A 222 -23.06 21.39 1.00
N LEU A 223 -22.16 20.42 1.16
CA LEU A 223 -22.26 19.39 2.19
C LEU A 223 -21.91 19.91 3.60
N ASN A 224 -21.20 21.05 3.70
CA ASN A 224 -20.83 21.72 4.95
C ASN A 224 -20.29 20.75 6.02
N LEU A 225 -19.36 19.85 5.64
CA LEU A 225 -18.77 18.84 6.50
C LEU A 225 -17.54 19.36 7.24
N LYS A 226 -17.07 18.59 8.22
CA LYS A 226 -15.79 18.80 8.92
C LYS A 226 -14.88 17.60 8.71
N TYR A 227 -13.58 17.80 8.90
CA TYR A 227 -12.62 16.70 8.87
C TYR A 227 -12.99 15.66 9.94
N PRO A 228 -13.07 14.36 9.59
CA PRO A 228 -13.57 13.35 10.52
C PRO A 228 -12.56 13.07 11.67
N GLU A 229 -13.08 12.68 12.81
CA GLU A 229 -12.30 12.05 13.86
C GLU A 229 -12.23 10.55 13.62
N PHE A 230 -11.03 9.99 13.76
CA PHE A 230 -10.81 8.57 13.56
C PHE A 230 -10.77 7.82 14.88
N ASP A 231 -11.41 6.66 14.90
CA ASP A 231 -11.30 5.75 16.03
C ASP A 231 -9.89 5.14 16.04
N THR A 232 -9.14 5.43 17.08
CA THR A 232 -7.80 4.88 17.28
C THR A 232 -7.86 3.73 18.25
N SER A 233 -7.14 2.64 17.94
CA SER A 233 -7.03 1.48 18.83
C SER A 233 -5.61 1.34 19.34
N GLU A 234 -5.44 1.37 20.67
CA GLU A 234 -4.19 0.90 21.26
C GLU A 234 -4.21 -0.62 21.35
N HIS A 235 -3.13 -1.25 20.94
CA HIS A 235 -2.98 -2.70 21.03
C HIS A 235 -1.55 -3.07 21.39
N ASN A 236 -1.37 -4.22 22.06
CA ASN A 236 -0.08 -4.75 22.47
C ASN A 236 0.40 -5.91 21.59
N PHE A 237 -0.11 -6.00 20.35
CA PHE A 237 0.31 -7.04 19.40
C PHE A 237 1.73 -6.80 18.90
N GLN A 238 2.43 -7.89 18.58
CA GLN A 238 3.83 -7.93 18.23
C GLN A 238 4.05 -8.67 16.91
N ILE A 239 5.01 -8.20 16.12
CA ILE A 239 5.30 -8.78 14.80
C ILE A 239 5.67 -10.26 14.89
N LEU A 240 6.64 -10.63 15.73
CA LEU A 240 7.07 -12.04 15.79
C LEU A 240 6.00 -12.97 16.35
N LYS A 241 5.32 -12.53 17.41
CA LYS A 241 4.36 -13.37 18.14
C LYS A 241 3.03 -13.45 17.42
N ASP A 242 2.53 -12.32 16.93
CA ASP A 242 1.13 -12.20 16.53
C ASP A 242 0.96 -12.12 15.00
N LEU A 243 2.00 -11.67 14.23
CA LEU A 243 1.91 -11.50 12.79
C LEU A 243 2.65 -12.57 11.99
N PHE A 244 3.81 -13.08 12.49
CA PHE A 244 4.67 -13.98 11.75
C PHE A 244 4.70 -15.41 12.29
N SER A 245 4.21 -15.65 13.51
CA SER A 245 4.44 -16.92 14.21
C SER A 245 3.81 -18.14 13.56
N ASP A 246 2.82 -17.98 12.70
CA ASP A 246 2.15 -19.07 11.97
C ASP A 246 2.80 -19.38 10.61
N LEU A 247 3.73 -18.55 10.15
CA LEU A 247 4.48 -18.82 8.92
C LEU A 247 5.62 -19.82 9.16
N LYS A 248 5.92 -20.63 8.14
CA LYS A 248 7.08 -21.55 8.20
C LYS A 248 8.38 -20.75 8.32
N PRO A 249 9.28 -21.08 9.24
CA PRO A 249 10.60 -20.45 9.29
C PRO A 249 11.38 -20.67 7.99
N LEU A 250 12.04 -19.62 7.51
CA LEU A 250 12.85 -19.66 6.28
C LEU A 250 14.30 -19.31 6.58
N LYS A 251 15.22 -19.87 5.79
CA LYS A 251 16.62 -19.43 5.71
C LYS A 251 16.81 -18.48 4.54
N ASN A 252 17.98 -17.86 4.46
CA ASN A 252 18.37 -17.02 3.33
C ASN A 252 18.13 -17.71 1.98
N GLY A 253 17.47 -17.03 1.04
CA GLY A 253 17.18 -17.52 -0.30
C GLY A 253 16.06 -18.58 -0.39
N GLN A 254 15.46 -19.01 0.73
CA GLN A 254 14.40 -20.02 0.75
C GLN A 254 13.01 -19.45 0.49
N GLY A 255 12.04 -20.37 0.39
CA GLY A 255 10.64 -20.08 0.17
C GLY A 255 10.22 -20.18 -1.28
N THR A 256 8.95 -19.87 -1.55
CA THR A 256 8.35 -19.98 -2.87
C THR A 256 7.26 -18.92 -3.09
N LEU A 257 6.94 -18.65 -4.35
CA LEU A 257 5.77 -17.87 -4.75
C LEU A 257 4.47 -18.69 -4.64
N ASN A 258 4.58 -20.01 -4.66
CA ASN A 258 3.46 -20.95 -4.65
C ASN A 258 2.86 -21.12 -3.26
N ALA A 259 1.72 -21.83 -3.20
CA ALA A 259 1.02 -22.16 -1.98
C ALA A 259 1.88 -23.07 -1.07
N VAL A 260 1.96 -22.72 0.21
CA VAL A 260 2.58 -23.53 1.26
C VAL A 260 1.67 -23.53 2.50
N GLU A 261 1.66 -24.63 3.22
CA GLU A 261 0.90 -24.74 4.47
C GLU A 261 1.45 -23.80 5.55
N TYR A 262 0.57 -23.33 6.41
CA TYR A 262 0.98 -22.65 7.63
C TYR A 262 1.68 -23.61 8.60
N ALA A 263 2.61 -23.08 9.39
CA ALA A 263 3.31 -23.86 10.43
C ALA A 263 2.50 -24.02 11.71
N LYS A 264 1.56 -23.11 11.98
CA LYS A 264 0.77 -23.07 13.22
C LYS A 264 -0.65 -22.54 12.97
N PRO A 265 -1.57 -22.74 13.92
CA PRO A 265 -2.88 -22.11 13.92
C PRO A 265 -2.79 -20.58 13.83
N THR A 266 -3.88 -19.95 13.40
CA THR A 266 -4.00 -18.49 13.31
C THR A 266 -3.90 -17.86 14.70
N THR A 267 -3.26 -16.69 14.77
CA THR A 267 -3.21 -15.86 15.99
C THR A 267 -4.47 -15.01 16.11
N GLU A 268 -4.73 -14.48 17.31
CA GLU A 268 -5.87 -13.59 17.56
C GLU A 268 -5.80 -12.33 16.69
N TYR A 269 -4.61 -11.72 16.55
CA TYR A 269 -4.41 -10.56 15.69
C TYR A 269 -4.77 -10.86 14.23
N LEU A 270 -4.27 -11.96 13.66
CA LEU A 270 -4.52 -12.34 12.27
C LEU A 270 -6.01 -12.61 12.00
N LYS A 271 -6.73 -13.13 13.01
CA LYS A 271 -8.17 -13.39 12.96
C LYS A 271 -8.96 -12.08 13.04
N GLN A 272 -8.70 -11.24 14.04
CA GLN A 272 -9.41 -9.96 14.25
C GLN A 272 -9.24 -9.00 13.07
N THR A 273 -8.05 -8.96 12.47
CA THR A 273 -7.73 -8.09 11.32
C THR A 273 -8.13 -8.68 9.98
N ASN A 274 -8.59 -9.93 9.96
CA ASN A 274 -8.90 -10.66 8.74
C ASN A 274 -7.70 -10.73 7.75
N ILE A 275 -6.47 -10.68 8.27
CA ILE A 275 -5.26 -10.91 7.47
C ILE A 275 -5.19 -12.37 7.05
N ARG A 276 -5.41 -13.30 7.98
CA ARG A 276 -5.61 -14.71 7.67
C ARG A 276 -7.11 -15.01 7.64
N ASN A 277 -7.66 -15.04 6.45
CA ASN A 277 -9.10 -14.99 6.17
C ASN A 277 -9.71 -16.32 5.73
N GLY A 278 -9.27 -17.42 6.35
CA GLY A 278 -9.87 -18.75 6.15
C GLY A 278 -9.14 -19.65 5.15
N LEU A 279 -8.05 -19.17 4.51
CA LEU A 279 -7.18 -20.05 3.72
C LEU A 279 -6.40 -21.02 4.64
N ASP A 280 -6.19 -22.23 4.18
CA ASP A 280 -5.36 -23.27 4.80
C ASP A 280 -3.88 -23.21 4.36
N PHE A 281 -3.57 -22.32 3.43
CA PHE A 281 -2.24 -22.09 2.87
C PHE A 281 -1.93 -20.60 2.73
N VAL A 282 -0.66 -20.29 2.51
CA VAL A 282 -0.15 -18.96 2.20
C VAL A 282 0.68 -19.00 0.92
N THR A 283 0.65 -17.91 0.13
CA THR A 283 1.48 -17.76 -1.06
C THR A 283 2.55 -16.68 -0.86
N GLN A 284 3.55 -16.65 -1.74
CA GLN A 284 4.58 -15.61 -1.76
C GLN A 284 5.41 -15.51 -0.48
N HIS A 285 5.50 -16.61 0.28
CA HIS A 285 6.41 -16.69 1.41
C HIS A 285 7.80 -17.08 0.92
N ILE A 286 8.48 -16.07 0.31
CA ILE A 286 9.79 -16.22 -0.34
C ILE A 286 10.70 -15.06 0.07
N VAL A 287 11.95 -15.37 0.35
CA VAL A 287 12.99 -14.39 0.69
C VAL A 287 14.01 -14.26 -0.42
N ARG A 288 14.73 -13.13 -0.43
CA ARG A 288 15.85 -12.96 -1.35
C ARG A 288 17.09 -13.69 -0.84
N PRO A 289 17.97 -14.15 -1.73
CA PRO A 289 19.32 -14.54 -1.34
C PRO A 289 20.16 -13.28 -1.05
N ASN A 290 20.89 -13.29 0.04
CA ASN A 290 21.91 -12.31 0.40
C ASN A 290 23.26 -13.04 0.48
N ASN A 291 24.36 -12.34 0.25
CA ASN A 291 25.70 -12.91 0.34
C ASN A 291 26.18 -13.06 1.79
N ASP A 292 27.27 -13.80 2.02
CA ASP A 292 27.77 -14.12 3.37
C ASP A 292 28.15 -12.88 4.18
N ASN A 293 28.70 -11.83 3.54
CA ASN A 293 29.01 -10.58 4.23
C ASN A 293 27.73 -9.89 4.73
N ASP A 294 26.68 -9.88 3.92
CA ASP A 294 25.38 -9.30 4.34
C ASP A 294 24.80 -10.11 5.51
N LEU A 295 24.90 -11.44 5.46
CA LEU A 295 24.41 -12.31 6.51
C LEU A 295 25.18 -12.13 7.82
N GLU A 296 26.50 -11.90 7.76
CA GLU A 296 27.31 -11.56 8.92
C GLU A 296 26.87 -10.21 9.52
N ILE A 297 26.68 -9.19 8.68
CA ILE A 297 26.15 -7.89 9.13
C ILE A 297 24.78 -8.05 9.78
N TYR A 298 23.90 -8.92 9.23
CA TYR A 298 22.58 -9.17 9.81
C TYR A 298 22.67 -9.76 11.22
N GLN A 299 23.60 -10.71 11.45
CA GLN A 299 23.83 -11.26 12.80
C GLN A 299 24.27 -10.19 13.78
N ILE A 300 25.24 -9.34 13.39
CA ILE A 300 25.71 -8.22 14.20
C ILE A 300 24.54 -7.25 14.49
N ALA A 301 23.74 -6.92 13.48
CA ALA A 301 22.61 -6.02 13.63
C ALA A 301 21.55 -6.58 14.61
N ILE A 302 21.22 -7.87 14.52
CA ILE A 302 20.27 -8.54 15.41
C ILE A 302 20.81 -8.59 16.85
N ASP A 303 22.10 -8.89 17.05
CA ASP A 303 22.71 -8.90 18.36
C ASP A 303 22.71 -7.52 19.01
N GLN A 304 23.07 -6.48 18.26
CA GLN A 304 22.99 -5.10 18.76
C GLN A 304 21.56 -4.70 19.08
N TRP A 305 20.59 -5.05 18.21
CA TRP A 305 19.17 -4.77 18.42
C TRP A 305 18.64 -5.43 19.70
N ASN A 306 19.00 -6.69 19.95
CA ASN A 306 18.61 -7.41 21.16
C ASN A 306 19.21 -6.80 22.44
N ASN A 307 20.33 -6.09 22.32
CA ASN A 307 20.97 -5.32 23.39
C ASN A 307 20.53 -3.84 23.43
N GLY A 308 19.43 -3.49 22.75
CA GLY A 308 18.85 -2.13 22.75
C GLY A 308 19.61 -1.11 21.91
N LYS A 309 20.52 -1.54 21.03
CA LYS A 309 21.31 -0.67 20.16
C LYS A 309 20.91 -0.87 18.70
N ARG A 310 21.02 0.20 17.91
CA ARG A 310 20.91 0.10 16.44
C ARG A 310 22.31 0.02 15.83
N LEU A 311 22.44 -0.81 14.79
CA LEU A 311 23.70 -0.89 14.04
C LEU A 311 24.00 0.46 13.38
N ASN A 312 25.21 0.95 13.63
CA ASN A 312 25.82 2.02 12.86
C ASN A 312 26.78 1.40 11.84
N TYR A 313 26.50 1.60 10.54
CA TYR A 313 27.29 1.02 9.46
C TYR A 313 28.78 1.42 9.51
N ALA A 314 29.09 2.64 9.96
CA ALA A 314 30.45 3.13 10.09
C ALA A 314 31.26 2.41 11.19
N GLU A 315 30.59 1.75 12.12
CA GLU A 315 31.24 1.03 13.24
C GLU A 315 31.49 -0.46 12.94
N LEU A 316 31.10 -0.92 11.75
CA LEU A 316 31.36 -2.30 11.33
C LEU A 316 32.89 -2.57 11.18
N PRO A 317 33.31 -3.84 11.29
CA PRO A 317 34.66 -4.25 10.87
C PRO A 317 34.97 -3.78 9.46
N LYS A 318 36.14 -3.18 9.20
CA LYS A 318 36.51 -2.57 7.89
C LYS A 318 36.25 -3.51 6.70
N ARG A 319 36.46 -4.83 6.85
CA ARG A 319 36.22 -5.81 5.80
C ARG A 319 34.74 -5.93 5.36
N LEU A 320 33.81 -5.52 6.21
CA LEU A 320 32.36 -5.53 5.92
C LEU A 320 31.86 -4.20 5.34
N ILE A 321 32.64 -3.14 5.44
CA ILE A 321 32.30 -1.82 4.90
C ILE A 321 32.64 -1.78 3.41
N LYS A 322 31.63 -1.92 2.55
CA LYS A 322 31.79 -1.91 1.09
C LYS A 322 31.46 -0.56 0.45
N HIS A 323 30.72 0.30 1.15
CA HIS A 323 30.35 1.62 0.64
C HIS A 323 31.33 2.67 1.17
N SER A 324 31.83 3.52 0.29
CA SER A 324 32.73 4.63 0.62
C SER A 324 32.08 5.70 1.50
N ASN A 325 30.76 5.88 1.37
CA ASN A 325 30.03 6.85 2.19
C ASN A 325 29.66 6.22 3.54
N THR A 326 30.36 6.62 4.58
CA THR A 326 30.15 6.23 5.98
C THR A 326 29.59 7.35 6.85
N ASP A 327 29.39 8.56 6.28
CA ASP A 327 28.90 9.74 7.00
C ASP A 327 27.39 9.91 6.91
N SER A 328 26.78 9.35 5.88
CA SER A 328 25.32 9.38 5.69
C SER A 328 24.77 7.97 5.49
N PHE A 329 23.46 7.79 5.78
CA PHE A 329 22.78 6.50 5.71
C PHE A 329 23.45 5.40 6.54
N VAL A 330 23.99 5.76 7.70
CA VAL A 330 24.65 4.83 8.62
C VAL A 330 23.73 3.75 9.18
N ASN A 331 22.41 3.94 9.07
CA ASN A 331 21.36 3.01 9.48
C ASN A 331 20.84 2.11 8.34
N ARG A 332 21.62 1.91 7.28
CA ARG A 332 21.21 1.12 6.11
C ARG A 332 20.87 -0.36 6.38
N PHE A 333 21.36 -0.90 7.47
CA PHE A 333 21.02 -2.23 7.97
C PHE A 333 20.14 -2.09 9.22
N GLN A 334 18.87 -2.44 9.11
CA GLN A 334 17.93 -2.27 10.21
C GLN A 334 17.10 -3.53 10.46
N VAL A 335 17.02 -3.90 11.74
CA VAL A 335 16.16 -5.02 12.18
C VAL A 335 14.72 -4.55 12.33
N VAL A 336 13.77 -5.35 11.84
CA VAL A 336 12.35 -5.15 12.11
C VAL A 336 12.08 -5.36 13.60
N ASN A 337 11.32 -4.48 14.24
CA ASN A 337 11.01 -4.62 15.66
C ASN A 337 10.05 -5.79 15.89
N GLY A 338 10.61 -6.96 16.22
CA GLY A 338 9.83 -8.19 16.44
C GLY A 338 8.94 -8.17 17.68
N LYS A 339 9.26 -7.33 18.69
CA LYS A 339 8.54 -7.19 19.96
C LYS A 339 7.57 -6.00 19.99
N GLY A 340 7.27 -5.42 18.84
CA GLY A 340 6.38 -4.27 18.70
C GLY A 340 5.98 -4.05 17.25
N VAL A 341 5.93 -2.80 16.82
CA VAL A 341 5.57 -2.41 15.45
C VAL A 341 6.82 -2.18 14.58
N SER A 342 6.72 -2.48 13.28
CA SER A 342 7.77 -2.22 12.29
C SER A 342 7.94 -0.71 12.05
N HIS A 343 9.14 -0.32 11.64
CA HIS A 343 9.32 0.93 10.92
C HIS A 343 8.66 0.86 9.54
N THR A 344 8.51 2.02 8.88
CA THR A 344 7.79 2.14 7.61
C THR A 344 8.39 1.26 6.52
N VAL A 345 7.58 0.36 5.93
CA VAL A 345 7.93 -0.41 4.73
C VAL A 345 7.78 0.49 3.51
N VAL A 346 8.87 0.72 2.78
CA VAL A 346 8.91 1.56 1.57
C VAL A 346 9.39 0.77 0.36
N ALA A 347 9.15 1.29 -0.86
CA ALA A 347 9.49 0.61 -2.11
C ALA A 347 10.98 0.21 -2.24
N HIS A 348 11.87 0.86 -1.49
CA HIS A 348 13.30 0.52 -1.44
C HIS A 348 13.56 -0.93 -0.96
N ILE A 349 12.62 -1.56 -0.23
CA ILE A 349 12.71 -2.98 0.13
C ILE A 349 12.93 -3.88 -1.09
N ALA A 350 12.50 -3.44 -2.28
CA ALA A 350 12.72 -4.14 -3.54
C ALA A 350 14.20 -4.23 -3.96
N MET A 351 15.08 -3.36 -3.43
CA MET A 351 16.49 -3.27 -3.85
C MET A 351 17.35 -4.36 -3.20
N ASP A 352 17.51 -4.32 -1.89
CA ASP A 352 18.43 -5.21 -1.15
C ASP A 352 17.82 -5.84 0.11
N GLY A 353 16.80 -5.23 0.71
CA GLY A 353 16.15 -5.71 1.93
C GLY A 353 16.94 -5.47 3.20
N HIS A 354 18.10 -4.81 3.15
CA HIS A 354 18.96 -4.58 4.31
C HIS A 354 18.28 -3.76 5.41
N TYR A 355 17.37 -2.91 5.02
CA TYR A 355 16.57 -2.10 5.95
C TYR A 355 15.42 -2.88 6.61
N TYR A 356 15.29 -4.19 6.32
CA TYR A 356 14.20 -5.05 6.80
C TYR A 356 14.72 -6.43 7.19
N ILE A 357 15.72 -6.48 8.11
CA ILE A 357 16.28 -7.73 8.63
C ILE A 357 15.24 -8.40 9.53
N HIS A 358 15.00 -9.71 9.31
CA HIS A 358 14.11 -10.51 10.15
C HIS A 358 14.65 -10.60 11.58
N PRO A 359 13.84 -10.36 12.62
CA PRO A 359 14.34 -10.24 13.99
C PRO A 359 14.74 -11.57 14.64
N ASP A 360 14.38 -12.71 14.09
CA ASP A 360 14.82 -14.02 14.56
C ASP A 360 16.20 -14.37 14.00
N LYS A 361 17.24 -14.32 14.88
CA LYS A 361 18.62 -14.63 14.53
C LYS A 361 18.82 -16.02 13.92
N LYS A 362 17.97 -17.00 14.28
CA LYS A 362 18.05 -18.35 13.73
C LYS A 362 17.74 -18.40 12.25
N GLN A 363 16.95 -17.45 11.73
CA GLN A 363 16.60 -17.38 10.32
C GLN A 363 17.64 -16.61 9.50
N ASN A 364 18.29 -15.59 10.06
CA ASN A 364 19.38 -14.79 9.48
C ASN A 364 19.15 -14.39 8.01
N ARG A 365 18.14 -13.55 7.77
CA ARG A 365 17.68 -13.14 6.45
C ARG A 365 16.93 -11.80 6.50
N SER A 366 16.63 -11.20 5.36
CA SER A 366 15.60 -10.17 5.27
C SER A 366 14.19 -10.78 5.33
N ILE A 367 13.16 -9.95 5.56
CA ILE A 367 11.78 -10.43 5.55
C ILE A 367 11.35 -10.93 4.17
N SER A 368 10.38 -11.85 4.14
CA SER A 368 9.77 -12.37 2.92
C SER A 368 8.75 -11.41 2.32
N VAL A 369 8.31 -11.68 1.08
CA VAL A 369 7.23 -10.91 0.42
C VAL A 369 5.96 -10.94 1.28
N ARG A 370 5.56 -12.13 1.76
CA ARG A 370 4.36 -12.28 2.60
C ARG A 370 4.48 -11.56 3.93
N GLU A 371 5.63 -11.61 4.58
CA GLU A 371 5.88 -10.88 5.82
C GLU A 371 5.76 -9.35 5.61
N ALA A 372 6.32 -8.84 4.51
CA ALA A 372 6.19 -7.43 4.14
C ALA A 372 4.72 -7.05 3.84
N ALA A 373 3.98 -7.91 3.13
CA ALA A 373 2.55 -7.72 2.85
C ALA A 373 1.71 -7.68 4.14
N ARG A 374 1.98 -8.59 5.08
CA ARG A 374 1.31 -8.61 6.39
C ARG A 374 1.61 -7.37 7.24
N ILE A 375 2.85 -6.85 7.21
CA ILE A 375 3.18 -5.57 7.88
C ILE A 375 2.35 -4.42 7.29
N GLN A 376 2.03 -4.46 6.00
CA GLN A 376 1.13 -3.52 5.33
C GLN A 376 -0.36 -3.92 5.47
N SER A 377 -0.65 -4.90 6.33
CA SER A 377 -2.00 -5.43 6.59
C SER A 377 -2.76 -5.94 5.37
N PHE A 378 -2.06 -6.36 4.31
CA PHE A 378 -2.69 -7.10 3.22
C PHE A 378 -3.13 -8.49 3.70
N PRO A 379 -4.33 -8.95 3.31
CA PRO A 379 -4.76 -10.31 3.63
C PRO A 379 -3.95 -11.37 2.89
N ASP A 380 -3.89 -12.59 3.42
CA ASP A 380 -3.07 -13.66 2.87
C ASP A 380 -3.55 -14.17 1.50
N ASP A 381 -4.82 -13.94 1.17
CA ASP A 381 -5.40 -14.18 -0.14
C ASP A 381 -5.08 -13.08 -1.18
N TYR A 382 -4.36 -12.04 -0.78
CA TYR A 382 -3.90 -11.01 -1.71
C TYR A 382 -2.64 -11.48 -2.43
N PHE A 383 -2.73 -11.68 -3.74
CA PHE A 383 -1.60 -12.10 -4.57
C PHE A 383 -1.04 -10.92 -5.37
N PHE A 384 0.25 -10.69 -5.29
CA PHE A 384 0.94 -9.64 -6.04
C PHE A 384 1.51 -10.21 -7.33
N GLU A 385 1.02 -9.79 -8.46
CA GLU A 385 1.48 -10.22 -9.76
C GLU A 385 2.89 -9.71 -10.08
N GLY A 386 3.59 -10.45 -10.92
CA GLY A 386 4.94 -10.14 -11.35
C GLY A 386 6.01 -10.85 -10.51
N SER A 387 7.24 -10.36 -10.59
CA SER A 387 8.39 -10.92 -9.90
C SER A 387 8.37 -10.62 -8.40
N ARG A 388 9.19 -11.36 -7.61
CA ARG A 388 9.43 -11.04 -6.19
C ARG A 388 9.78 -9.57 -5.98
N THR A 389 10.63 -9.00 -6.84
CA THR A 389 11.04 -7.58 -6.76
C THR A 389 9.86 -6.66 -7.05
N ALA A 390 9.03 -6.99 -8.03
CA ALA A 390 7.82 -6.24 -8.35
C ALA A 390 6.83 -6.27 -7.16
N ALA A 391 6.61 -7.43 -6.53
CA ALA A 391 5.78 -7.58 -5.35
C ALA A 391 6.26 -6.69 -4.18
N PHE A 392 7.55 -6.72 -3.85
CA PHE A 392 8.11 -5.83 -2.82
C PHE A 392 7.90 -4.35 -3.14
N LYS A 393 8.09 -3.93 -4.39
CA LYS A 393 7.87 -2.55 -4.82
C LYS A 393 6.41 -2.12 -4.67
N GLN A 394 5.49 -2.98 -5.05
CA GLN A 394 4.04 -2.79 -4.91
C GLN A 394 3.66 -2.64 -3.42
N ILE A 395 4.10 -3.56 -2.58
CA ILE A 395 3.84 -3.56 -1.13
C ILE A 395 4.40 -2.28 -0.48
N GLY A 396 5.63 -1.90 -0.79
CA GLY A 396 6.28 -0.73 -0.18
C GLY A 396 5.62 0.60 -0.55
N ASN A 397 5.01 0.69 -1.74
CA ASN A 397 4.27 1.89 -2.19
C ASN A 397 2.84 1.96 -1.63
N ALA A 398 2.27 0.86 -1.21
CA ALA A 398 0.86 0.78 -0.83
C ALA A 398 0.54 1.56 0.45
N VAL A 399 -0.71 2.02 0.53
CA VAL A 399 -1.35 2.40 1.80
C VAL A 399 -1.74 1.11 2.53
N PRO A 400 -1.46 0.98 3.85
CA PRO A 400 -1.88 -0.20 4.61
C PRO A 400 -3.40 -0.39 4.59
N VAL A 401 -3.85 -1.63 4.34
CA VAL A 401 -5.27 -1.93 4.13
C VAL A 401 -6.14 -1.57 5.33
N LEU A 402 -5.71 -1.87 6.56
CA LEU A 402 -6.47 -1.52 7.77
C LEU A 402 -6.59 0.00 7.97
N MET A 403 -5.53 0.76 7.67
CA MET A 403 -5.59 2.23 7.70
C MET A 403 -6.56 2.75 6.64
N ALA A 404 -6.52 2.22 5.43
CA ALA A 404 -7.44 2.57 4.36
C ALA A 404 -8.90 2.23 4.70
N GLU A 405 -9.14 1.07 5.32
CA GLU A 405 -10.47 0.67 5.80
C GLU A 405 -11.00 1.61 6.89
N GLY A 406 -10.17 1.99 7.87
CA GLY A 406 -10.55 2.94 8.90
C GLY A 406 -10.91 4.32 8.34
N ILE A 407 -10.14 4.80 7.35
CA ILE A 407 -10.44 6.05 6.64
C ILE A 407 -11.77 5.91 5.89
N ALA A 408 -11.94 4.82 5.14
CA ALA A 408 -13.13 4.57 4.33
C ALA A 408 -14.41 4.49 5.16
N LYS A 409 -14.38 3.86 6.34
CA LYS A 409 -15.54 3.81 7.27
C LYS A 409 -15.98 5.22 7.65
N LYS A 410 -15.05 6.12 8.00
CA LYS A 410 -15.39 7.50 8.34
C LYS A 410 -15.87 8.32 7.15
N VAL A 411 -15.28 8.12 5.97
CA VAL A 411 -15.77 8.75 4.73
C VAL A 411 -17.19 8.29 4.41
N ARG A 412 -17.52 7.00 4.63
CA ARG A 412 -18.88 6.48 4.42
C ARG A 412 -19.91 7.07 5.40
N GLU A 413 -19.52 7.34 6.63
CA GLU A 413 -20.38 8.02 7.62
C GLU A 413 -20.68 9.47 7.21
N MET A 414 -19.81 10.12 6.43
CA MET A 414 -19.95 11.49 5.96
C MET A 414 -20.80 11.62 4.69
N LEU A 415 -20.95 10.54 3.89
CA LEU A 415 -21.77 10.43 2.70
C LEU A 415 -23.20 10.02 3.04
#